data_3fb5de7360646a1fb697694e399351fe
#
_entry.id   3fb5de7360646a1fb697694e399351fe
#
_cell.length_a   1.000
_cell.length_b   1.000
_cell.length_c   1.000
_cell.angle_alpha   90.00
_cell.angle_beta   90.00
_cell.angle_gamma   90.00
#
_symmetry.space_group_name_H-M   'P 1'
#
loop_
_entity.id
_entity.type
_entity.pdbx_description
1 polymer ?
#
loop_
_entity_poly.entity_id
_entity_poly.type
_entity_poly.pdbx_seq_one_letter_code
_entity_poly.pdbx_strand_id
1 'polypeptide(L)'
;MSFLFIDNNMPTIVHFEIPVDDVERSKRFYSELFGWKIEKFPGETPAGEYWMLTITDEKGNKVLGGGMHKRMFPEQKITNYIDVKSVDEYSSKLEKLGGKVVKNKTAVPGMGYFAFCLDTENNNFAIWETNENAK
;
A
#
# COMPACT_ATOMS: atom_id res chain seq x y z
N MET A 1 14.58 12.15 -2.77
CA MET A 1 14.70 11.89 -3.63
C MET A 1 14.05 11.55 -4.41
N SER A 2 13.63 11.70 -4.81
CA SER A 2 13.07 11.33 -5.57
C SER A 2 13.19 11.36 -6.69
N PHE A 3 13.47 11.75 -7.26
CA PHE A 3 13.63 11.78 -8.39
C PHE A 3 14.23 10.86 -9.04
N LEU A 4 14.94 10.49 -8.49
CA LEU A 4 15.67 9.58 -9.03
C LEU A 4 14.94 8.53 -9.61
N PHE A 5 14.09 8.02 -8.92
CA PHE A 5 13.34 6.97 -9.36
C PHE A 5 12.37 7.36 -10.38
N ILE A 6 12.35 8.54 -10.72
CA ILE A 6 11.48 9.01 -11.72
C ILE A 6 11.68 8.35 -13.03
N ASP A 7 12.91 8.09 -13.39
CA ASP A 7 13.18 7.45 -14.63
C ASP A 7 13.15 5.98 -14.49
N ASN A 8 12.92 5.55 -13.31
CA ASN A 8 13.04 4.17 -13.01
C ASN A 8 11.80 3.43 -13.43
N ASN A 9 11.96 2.54 -14.34
CA ASN A 9 10.87 1.69 -14.76
C ASN A 9 10.85 0.38 -13.99
N MET A 10 11.69 0.28 -12.97
CA MET A 10 11.73 -0.93 -12.14
C MET A 10 10.72 -0.83 -11.03
N PRO A 11 9.76 -1.75 -10.96
CA PRO A 11 8.80 -1.78 -9.85
C PRO A 11 9.51 -1.98 -8.53
N THR A 12 9.12 -1.20 -7.53
CA THR A 12 9.67 -1.31 -6.18
C THR A 12 8.55 -1.28 -5.17
N ILE A 13 8.82 -1.77 -3.97
CA ILE A 13 7.84 -1.69 -2.88
C ILE A 13 7.86 -0.25 -2.38
N VAL A 14 6.71 0.43 -2.46
CA VAL A 14 6.61 1.84 -2.08
C VAL A 14 5.73 2.10 -0.88
N HIS A 15 5.03 1.08 -0.40
CA HIS A 15 4.04 1.26 0.67
C HIS A 15 3.70 -0.11 1.24
N PHE A 16 3.38 -0.19 2.52
CA PHE A 16 2.81 -1.40 3.08
C PHE A 16 1.57 -1.03 3.88
N GLU A 17 0.68 -1.99 4.07
CA GLU A 17 -0.59 -1.73 4.73
C GLU A 17 -0.83 -2.76 5.80
N ILE A 18 -1.15 -2.32 7.00
CA ILE A 18 -1.37 -3.19 8.15
C ILE A 18 -2.86 -3.21 8.50
N PRO A 19 -3.54 -4.35 8.38
CA PRO A 19 -4.94 -4.45 8.83
C PRO A 19 -4.94 -4.68 10.34
N VAL A 20 -5.83 -4.00 11.06
CA VAL A 20 -5.88 -4.11 12.52
C VAL A 20 -7.32 -4.24 13.01
N ASP A 21 -7.50 -4.88 14.14
CA ASP A 21 -8.82 -5.04 14.73
C ASP A 21 -9.18 -3.87 15.64
N ASP A 22 -8.19 -3.27 16.29
CA ASP A 22 -8.38 -2.13 17.19
C ASP A 22 -7.30 -1.11 16.87
N VAL A 23 -7.71 -0.04 16.22
CA VAL A 23 -6.78 0.98 15.75
C VAL A 23 -6.01 1.65 16.89
N GLU A 24 -6.70 2.05 17.96
CA GLU A 24 -6.03 2.73 19.06
C GLU A 24 -5.01 1.85 19.76
N ARG A 25 -5.32 0.60 19.93
CA ARG A 25 -4.41 -0.36 20.54
C ARG A 25 -3.18 -0.56 19.67
N SER A 26 -3.39 -0.74 18.37
CA SER A 26 -2.31 -0.97 17.42
C SER A 26 -1.44 0.27 17.25
N LYS A 27 -2.08 1.44 17.17
CA LYS A 27 -1.39 2.72 17.06
C LYS A 27 -0.45 2.91 18.25
N ARG A 28 -0.94 2.65 19.45
CA ARG A 28 -0.12 2.78 20.64
C ARG A 28 1.04 1.80 20.63
N PHE A 29 0.77 0.55 20.23
CA PHE A 29 1.80 -0.49 20.19
C PHE A 29 2.98 -0.05 19.29
N TYR A 30 2.69 0.31 18.05
CA TYR A 30 3.74 0.66 17.12
C TYR A 30 4.43 1.99 17.46
N SER A 31 3.68 2.95 17.97
CA SER A 31 4.25 4.25 18.34
C SER A 31 5.17 4.11 19.54
N GLU A 32 4.77 3.35 20.55
CA GLU A 32 5.59 3.19 21.75
C GLU A 32 6.78 2.27 21.52
N LEU A 33 6.59 1.21 20.73
CA LEU A 33 7.65 0.26 20.51
C LEU A 33 8.72 0.79 19.54
N PHE A 34 8.29 1.39 18.44
CA PHE A 34 9.21 1.81 17.38
C PHE A 34 9.32 3.32 17.17
N GLY A 35 8.47 4.09 17.80
CA GLY A 35 8.46 5.54 17.59
C GLY A 35 7.85 5.97 16.27
N TRP A 36 7.09 5.10 15.63
CA TRP A 36 6.44 5.42 14.36
C TRP A 36 5.36 6.48 14.58
N LYS A 37 5.27 7.42 13.64
CA LYS A 37 4.24 8.45 13.69
C LYS A 37 3.04 7.97 12.92
N ILE A 38 1.89 7.90 13.59
CA ILE A 38 0.66 7.36 13.00
C ILE A 38 -0.42 8.43 13.09
N GLU A 39 -0.87 8.91 11.94
CA GLU A 39 -1.85 9.99 11.88
C GLU A 39 -2.99 9.65 10.96
N LYS A 40 -4.19 10.02 11.34
CA LYS A 40 -5.35 9.75 10.52
C LYS A 40 -5.29 10.51 9.21
N PHE A 41 -5.52 9.80 8.11
CA PHE A 41 -5.60 10.40 6.79
C PHE A 41 -6.94 11.14 6.69
N PRO A 42 -6.96 12.39 6.23
CA PRO A 42 -8.23 13.11 6.09
C PRO A 42 -9.05 12.53 4.95
N GLY A 43 -10.33 12.29 5.21
CA GLY A 43 -11.24 11.76 4.20
C GLY A 43 -11.32 10.25 4.19
N GLU A 44 -12.05 9.74 3.22
CA GLU A 44 -12.30 8.32 3.09
C GLU A 44 -11.45 7.70 2.00
N THR A 45 -11.13 6.43 2.14
CA THR A 45 -10.39 5.67 1.13
C THR A 45 -11.22 4.42 0.80
N PRO A 46 -10.86 3.64 -0.21
CA PRO A 46 -11.55 2.37 -0.46
C PRO A 46 -11.50 1.41 0.73
N ALA A 47 -10.55 1.60 1.65
CA ALA A 47 -10.46 0.81 2.87
C ALA A 47 -11.20 1.46 4.05
N GLY A 48 -11.92 2.55 3.82
CA GLY A 48 -12.61 3.29 4.85
C GLY A 48 -11.68 4.28 5.53
N GLU A 49 -11.79 4.40 6.86
CA GLU A 49 -10.88 5.25 7.60
C GLU A 49 -9.47 4.69 7.50
N TYR A 50 -8.49 5.58 7.40
CA TYR A 50 -7.12 5.17 7.11
C TYR A 50 -6.14 6.00 7.93
N TRP A 51 -5.08 5.38 8.41
CA TRP A 51 -4.04 6.06 9.17
C TRP A 51 -2.72 5.92 8.45
N MET A 52 -1.98 7.03 8.32
CA MET A 52 -0.69 7.04 7.65
C MET A 52 0.40 6.77 8.67
N LEU A 53 1.32 5.88 8.31
CA LEU A 53 2.49 5.57 9.11
C LEU A 53 3.69 6.29 8.48
N THR A 54 4.26 7.23 9.23
CA THR A 54 5.48 7.90 8.80
C THR A 54 6.64 7.34 9.62
N ILE A 55 7.61 6.78 8.92
CA ILE A 55 8.77 6.16 9.53
C ILE A 55 10.00 6.94 9.10
N THR A 56 10.84 7.30 10.08
CA THR A 56 12.08 8.01 9.78
C THR A 56 13.23 7.20 10.35
N ASP A 57 14.41 7.33 9.72
CA ASP A 57 15.59 6.68 10.25
C ASP A 57 16.18 7.54 11.37
N GLU A 58 17.29 7.12 11.96
CA GLU A 58 17.89 7.83 13.08
C GLU A 58 18.40 9.22 12.72
N LYS A 59 18.54 9.52 11.43
CA LYS A 59 18.97 10.83 10.96
C LYS A 59 17.79 11.73 10.63
N GLY A 60 16.56 11.23 10.81
CA GLY A 60 15.36 12.00 10.51
C GLY A 60 14.89 11.92 9.07
N ASN A 61 15.51 11.07 8.25
CA ASN A 61 15.08 10.92 6.85
C ASN A 61 13.91 9.97 6.77
N LYS A 62 12.92 10.30 5.94
CA LYS A 62 11.80 9.41 5.72
C LYS A 62 12.26 8.18 4.98
N VAL A 63 11.79 7.04 5.42
CA VAL A 63 12.04 5.77 4.75
C VAL A 63 10.67 5.21 4.31
N LEU A 64 10.63 3.98 3.85
CA LEU A 64 9.39 3.34 3.44
C LEU A 64 8.35 3.45 4.56
N GLY A 65 7.21 4.03 4.23
CA GLY A 65 6.10 4.15 5.17
C GLY A 65 4.94 3.29 4.75
N GLY A 66 3.84 3.47 5.41
CA GLY A 66 2.68 2.63 5.13
C GLY A 66 1.38 3.21 5.62
N GLY A 67 0.40 2.34 5.70
CA GLY A 67 -0.94 2.67 6.15
C GLY A 67 -1.47 1.62 7.12
N MET A 68 -2.52 1.99 7.81
CA MET A 68 -3.20 1.11 8.75
C MET A 68 -4.68 1.34 8.58
N HIS A 69 -5.46 0.28 8.60
CA HIS A 69 -6.91 0.39 8.52
C HIS A 69 -7.56 -0.79 9.24
N LYS A 70 -8.84 -0.67 9.51
CA LYS A 70 -9.54 -1.77 10.15
C LYS A 70 -9.57 -2.98 9.24
N ARG A 71 -9.36 -4.15 9.82
CA ARG A 71 -9.39 -5.41 9.09
C ARG A 71 -10.74 -5.58 8.41
N MET A 72 -10.70 -5.92 7.15
CA MET A 72 -11.91 -6.00 6.33
C MET A 72 -12.48 -7.43 6.24
N PHE A 73 -11.62 -8.42 6.44
CA PHE A 73 -12.04 -9.83 6.49
C PHE A 73 -11.02 -10.60 7.35
N PRO A 74 -11.44 -11.70 7.98
CA PRO A 74 -10.61 -12.36 9.01
C PRO A 74 -9.20 -12.73 8.60
N GLU A 75 -9.01 -13.16 7.36
CA GLU A 75 -7.70 -13.62 6.90
C GLU A 75 -6.83 -12.52 6.30
N GLN A 76 -7.29 -11.28 6.36
CA GLN A 76 -6.53 -10.19 5.74
C GLN A 76 -5.15 -10.06 6.40
N LYS A 77 -4.15 -9.95 5.56
CA LYS A 77 -2.74 -9.87 5.99
C LYS A 77 -2.13 -8.55 5.59
N ILE A 78 -0.92 -8.30 6.07
CA ILE A 78 -0.16 -7.14 5.66
C ILE A 78 0.04 -7.23 4.15
N THR A 79 -0.13 -6.11 3.46
CA THR A 79 -0.01 -6.04 2.01
C THR A 79 1.10 -5.07 1.64
N ASN A 80 2.04 -5.51 0.82
CA ASN A 80 3.04 -4.63 0.24
C ASN A 80 2.53 -4.12 -1.10
N TYR A 81 2.72 -2.83 -1.36
CA TYR A 81 2.31 -2.21 -2.62
C TYR A 81 3.54 -1.98 -3.48
N ILE A 82 3.47 -2.43 -4.71
CA ILE A 82 4.57 -2.35 -5.66
C ILE A 82 4.20 -1.34 -6.75
N ASP A 83 5.05 -0.34 -6.94
CA ASP A 83 4.81 0.73 -7.89
C ASP A 83 5.02 0.20 -9.31
N VAL A 84 4.02 0.41 -10.18
CA VAL A 84 4.09 -0.01 -11.58
C VAL A 84 3.59 1.12 -12.46
N LYS A 85 3.97 1.10 -13.73
CA LYS A 85 3.53 2.13 -14.67
C LYS A 85 2.05 2.02 -14.99
N SER A 86 1.53 0.83 -15.04
CA SER A 86 0.15 0.59 -15.44
C SER A 86 -0.41 -0.62 -14.73
N VAL A 87 -1.44 -0.40 -13.93
CA VAL A 87 -2.12 -1.51 -13.25
C VAL A 87 -2.74 -2.46 -14.27
N ASP A 88 -3.30 -1.90 -15.36
CA ASP A 88 -3.91 -2.73 -16.39
C ASP A 88 -2.89 -3.65 -17.06
N GLU A 89 -1.76 -3.09 -17.44
CA GLU A 89 -0.71 -3.86 -18.08
C GLU A 89 -0.16 -4.94 -17.17
N TYR A 90 0.12 -4.60 -15.93
CA TYR A 90 0.69 -5.56 -14.98
C TYR A 90 -0.32 -6.60 -14.53
N SER A 91 -1.60 -6.24 -14.44
CA SER A 91 -2.66 -7.22 -14.12
C SER A 91 -2.71 -8.31 -15.18
N SER A 92 -2.66 -7.90 -16.45
CA SER A 92 -2.68 -8.85 -17.55
C SER A 92 -1.43 -9.73 -17.54
N LYS A 93 -0.27 -9.12 -17.32
CA LYS A 93 1.01 -9.81 -17.34
C LYS A 93 1.13 -10.82 -16.20
N LEU A 94 0.68 -10.45 -15.00
CA LEU A 94 0.80 -11.36 -13.87
C LEU A 94 -0.08 -12.59 -14.02
N GLU A 95 -1.22 -12.45 -14.65
CA GLU A 95 -2.09 -13.60 -14.89
C GLU A 95 -1.49 -14.56 -15.90
N LYS A 96 -0.80 -14.03 -16.90
CA LYS A 96 -0.07 -14.86 -17.86
C LYS A 96 1.08 -15.61 -17.19
N LEU A 97 1.61 -15.06 -16.13
CA LEU A 97 2.74 -15.66 -15.41
C LEU A 97 2.31 -16.57 -14.25
N GLY A 98 1.02 -16.80 -14.10
CA GLY A 98 0.52 -17.71 -13.08
C GLY A 98 0.02 -17.08 -11.80
N GLY A 99 0.04 -15.76 -11.72
CA GLY A 99 -0.53 -15.05 -10.58
C GLY A 99 -2.03 -14.85 -10.77
N LYS A 100 -2.64 -14.15 -9.85
CA LYS A 100 -4.09 -13.93 -9.89
C LYS A 100 -4.44 -12.53 -9.41
N VAL A 101 -5.33 -11.85 -10.13
CA VAL A 101 -5.89 -10.58 -9.66
C VAL A 101 -7.10 -10.92 -8.79
N VAL A 102 -7.06 -10.53 -7.53
CA VAL A 102 -8.12 -10.80 -6.56
C VAL A 102 -9.12 -9.65 -6.54
N LYS A 103 -8.63 -8.42 -6.61
CA LYS A 103 -9.48 -7.24 -6.71
C LYS A 103 -8.96 -6.41 -7.86
N ASN A 104 -9.84 -6.17 -8.83
CA ASN A 104 -9.48 -5.44 -10.02
C ASN A 104 -9.15 -3.97 -9.76
N LYS A 105 -8.57 -3.32 -10.76
CA LYS A 105 -8.18 -1.92 -10.70
C LYS A 105 -9.23 -1.06 -10.00
N THR A 106 -8.81 -0.40 -8.94
CA THR A 106 -9.68 0.43 -8.11
C THR A 106 -9.00 1.78 -7.91
N ALA A 107 -9.76 2.85 -8.02
CA ALA A 107 -9.21 4.19 -7.83
C ALA A 107 -9.14 4.59 -6.37
N VAL A 108 -8.04 5.26 -6.02
CA VAL A 108 -8.00 6.11 -4.84
C VAL A 108 -8.04 7.52 -5.44
N PRO A 109 -9.20 8.18 -5.40
CA PRO A 109 -9.39 9.43 -6.12
C PRO A 109 -8.30 10.48 -5.87
N GLY A 110 -7.78 11.04 -6.95
CA GLY A 110 -6.75 12.06 -6.87
C GLY A 110 -5.35 11.54 -6.59
N MET A 111 -5.19 10.23 -6.39
CA MET A 111 -3.89 9.66 -6.01
C MET A 111 -3.40 8.59 -6.97
N GLY A 112 -4.23 7.63 -7.31
CA GLY A 112 -3.80 6.56 -8.20
C GLY A 112 -4.78 5.40 -8.25
N TYR A 113 -4.29 4.28 -8.77
CA TYR A 113 -5.06 3.05 -8.91
C TYR A 113 -4.30 1.90 -8.29
N PHE A 114 -5.03 0.92 -7.78
CA PHE A 114 -4.40 -0.29 -7.25
C PHE A 114 -5.19 -1.52 -7.66
N ALA A 115 -4.55 -2.67 -7.56
CA ALA A 115 -5.21 -3.96 -7.68
C ALA A 115 -4.59 -4.88 -6.64
N PHE A 116 -5.42 -5.73 -6.02
CA PHE A 116 -4.92 -6.73 -5.09
C PHE A 116 -4.69 -8.03 -5.85
N CYS A 117 -3.57 -8.67 -5.58
CA CYS A 117 -3.08 -9.80 -6.36
C CYS A 117 -2.53 -10.91 -5.48
N LEU A 118 -2.37 -12.08 -6.08
CA LEU A 118 -1.67 -13.19 -5.48
C LEU A 118 -0.56 -13.62 -6.43
N ASP A 119 0.58 -13.99 -5.87
CA ASP A 119 1.66 -14.55 -6.67
C ASP A 119 1.41 -16.05 -6.89
N THR A 120 2.38 -16.76 -7.48
CA THR A 120 2.23 -18.19 -7.79
C THR A 120 2.20 -19.07 -6.54
N GLU A 121 2.56 -18.52 -5.39
CA GLU A 121 2.61 -19.25 -4.13
C GLU A 121 1.50 -18.80 -3.16
N ASN A 122 0.50 -18.09 -3.68
CA ASN A 122 -0.64 -17.58 -2.92
C ASN A 122 -0.27 -16.49 -1.90
N ASN A 123 0.85 -15.80 -2.11
CA ASN A 123 1.19 -14.65 -1.28
C ASN A 123 0.50 -13.41 -1.85
N ASN A 124 -0.10 -12.62 -0.96
CA ASN A 124 -0.79 -11.41 -1.39
C ASN A 124 0.19 -10.25 -1.58
N PHE A 125 -0.11 -9.42 -2.55
CA PHE A 125 0.57 -8.14 -2.75
C PHE A 125 -0.38 -7.24 -3.53
N ALA A 126 -0.04 -5.97 -3.65
CA ALA A 126 -0.81 -5.05 -4.46
C ALA A 126 0.10 -4.36 -5.45
N ILE A 127 -0.45 -3.99 -6.60
CA ILE A 127 0.24 -3.15 -7.56
C ILE A 127 -0.41 -1.79 -7.52
N TRP A 128 0.40 -0.75 -7.68
CA TRP A 128 -0.03 0.64 -7.54
C TRP A 128 0.45 1.47 -8.72
N GLU A 129 -0.44 2.28 -9.26
CA GLU A 129 -0.12 3.21 -10.35
C GLU A 129 -0.46 4.60 -9.86
N THR A 130 0.55 5.47 -9.72
CA THR A 130 0.33 6.84 -9.32
C THR A 130 -0.34 7.61 -10.44
N ASN A 131 -1.44 8.29 -10.14
CA ASN A 131 -2.15 9.11 -11.12
C ASN A 131 -3.02 10.11 -10.37
N GLU A 132 -2.64 11.38 -10.42
CA GLU A 132 -3.39 12.41 -9.69
C GLU A 132 -4.76 12.68 -10.31
N ASN A 133 -5.03 12.13 -11.47
CA ASN A 133 -6.33 12.26 -12.13
C ASN A 133 -7.23 11.04 -11.90
N ALA A 134 -6.84 10.13 -11.03
CA ALA A 134 -7.62 8.93 -10.74
C ALA A 134 -9.00 9.30 -10.21
N LYS A 135 -10.02 8.58 -10.69
CA LYS A 135 -11.41 8.82 -10.31
C LYS A 135 -12.10 7.52 -9.96
#